data_c4712929f81d1fc82ca63422e01402ed
#
_entry.id   c4712929f81d1fc82ca63422e01402ed
#
_cell.length_a   1.000
_cell.length_b   1.000
_cell.length_c   1.000
_cell.angle_alpha   90.00
_cell.angle_beta   90.00
_cell.angle_gamma   90.00
#
_symmetry.space_group_name_H-M   'P 1'
#
loop_
_entity.id
_entity.type
_entity.pdbx_description
1 polymer ?
#
loop_
_entity_poly.entity_id
_entity_poly.type
_entity_poly.pdbx_seq_one_letter_code
_entity_poly.pdbx_strand_id
1 'polypeptide(L)'
;MRRPVLACSVLLLALLAAAQAALTPELSRELADAQYVYIQSERKTGDFGKPSEIWFFVDGGKLYVGTRPSSWRVKRIKAGRTRARIAVGSPQGPSFEATGALVKDPKIEEKLMRAYAKKYPDGWARHAASFKDGFRTGERVLVMYTPR
;
A
#
# COMPACT_ATOMS: atom_id res chain seq x y z
N MET A 1 -12.73 50.53 44.93
CA MET A 1 -11.86 50.12 43.80
C MET A 1 -11.89 48.60 43.69
N ARG A 2 -12.60 48.08 42.71
CA ARG A 2 -12.66 46.64 42.44
C ARG A 2 -11.88 46.37 41.16
N ARG A 3 -10.82 45.56 41.27
CA ARG A 3 -10.01 45.13 40.11
C ARG A 3 -10.72 43.95 39.40
N PRO A 4 -10.84 43.94 38.05
CA PRO A 4 -11.33 42.78 37.35
C PRO A 4 -10.22 41.73 37.23
N VAL A 5 -10.54 40.50 37.59
CA VAL A 5 -9.71 39.32 37.39
C VAL A 5 -9.87 38.89 35.92
N LEU A 6 -8.82 39.04 35.14
CA LEU A 6 -8.78 38.46 33.78
C LEU A 6 -8.60 36.93 33.89
N ALA A 7 -9.64 36.21 33.56
CA ALA A 7 -9.56 34.77 33.38
C ALA A 7 -8.92 34.48 32.00
N CYS A 8 -7.65 34.05 31.98
CA CYS A 8 -7.00 33.49 30.82
C CYS A 8 -7.55 32.07 30.59
N SER A 9 -8.47 31.95 29.64
CA SER A 9 -8.89 30.64 29.12
C SER A 9 -7.82 30.12 28.15
N VAL A 10 -7.00 29.19 28.64
CA VAL A 10 -6.06 28.46 27.82
C VAL A 10 -6.86 27.42 27.04
N LEU A 11 -7.08 27.68 25.75
CA LEU A 11 -7.65 26.72 24.83
C LEU A 11 -6.60 25.65 24.52
N LEU A 12 -6.71 24.49 25.16
CA LEU A 12 -5.90 23.31 24.86
C LEU A 12 -6.42 22.74 23.55
N LEU A 13 -5.78 23.07 22.40
CA LEU A 13 -5.98 22.35 21.16
C LEU A 13 -5.33 20.96 21.31
N ALA A 14 -6.13 19.97 21.62
CA ALA A 14 -5.72 18.57 21.49
C ALA A 14 -5.60 18.23 20.00
N LEU A 15 -4.39 18.24 19.47
CA LEU A 15 -4.10 17.59 18.19
C LEU A 15 -4.29 16.07 18.39
N LEU A 16 -5.45 15.55 18.00
CA LEU A 16 -5.60 14.12 17.74
C LEU A 16 -4.79 13.80 16.47
N ALA A 17 -3.53 13.44 16.66
CA ALA A 17 -2.80 12.73 15.63
C ALA A 17 -3.52 11.39 15.45
N ALA A 18 -4.24 11.23 14.32
CA ALA A 18 -4.77 9.93 13.93
C ALA A 18 -3.58 8.98 13.77
N ALA A 19 -3.39 8.09 14.73
CA ALA A 19 -2.38 7.05 14.63
C ALA A 19 -2.72 6.20 13.42
N GLN A 20 -1.87 6.22 12.38
CA GLN A 20 -1.99 5.30 11.26
C GLN A 20 -1.89 3.88 11.80
N ALA A 21 -2.86 3.03 11.46
CA ALA A 21 -2.83 1.64 11.87
C ALA A 21 -1.56 1.00 11.27
N ALA A 22 -0.72 0.43 12.13
CA ALA A 22 0.45 -0.32 11.72
C ALA A 22 0.06 -1.77 11.44
N LEU A 23 0.85 -2.47 10.63
CA LEU A 23 0.75 -3.93 10.51
C LEU A 23 0.98 -4.57 11.88
N THR A 24 0.10 -5.50 12.27
CA THR A 24 0.31 -6.26 13.49
C THR A 24 1.53 -7.18 13.34
N PRO A 25 2.17 -7.61 14.46
CA PRO A 25 3.26 -8.58 14.37
C PRO A 25 2.86 -9.88 13.67
N GLU A 26 1.63 -10.34 13.84
CA GLU A 26 1.08 -11.53 13.18
C GLU A 26 0.99 -11.33 11.67
N LEU A 27 0.39 -10.24 11.21
CA LEU A 27 0.31 -9.91 9.79
C LEU A 27 1.69 -9.70 9.16
N SER A 28 2.63 -9.13 9.89
CA SER A 28 4.01 -8.96 9.42
C SER A 28 4.70 -10.30 9.18
N ARG A 29 4.48 -11.29 10.06
CA ARG A 29 4.98 -12.66 9.88
C ARG A 29 4.32 -13.34 8.69
N GLU A 30 2.99 -13.28 8.61
CA GLU A 30 2.24 -13.85 7.48
C GLU A 30 2.72 -13.28 6.13
N LEU A 31 2.95 -11.96 6.06
CA LEU A 31 3.50 -11.31 4.87
C LEU A 31 4.92 -11.75 4.55
N ALA A 32 5.76 -11.99 5.56
CA ALA A 32 7.13 -12.47 5.35
C ALA A 32 7.15 -13.88 4.73
N ASP A 33 6.20 -14.74 5.10
CA ASP A 33 6.12 -16.14 4.66
C ASP A 33 5.27 -16.32 3.38
N ALA A 34 4.35 -15.39 3.10
CA ALA A 34 3.42 -15.51 1.99
C ALA A 34 4.09 -15.33 0.63
N GLN A 35 3.73 -16.19 -0.32
CA GLN A 35 4.19 -16.07 -1.72
C GLN A 35 3.49 -14.92 -2.45
N TYR A 36 2.21 -14.72 -2.21
CA TYR A 36 1.38 -13.73 -2.87
C TYR A 36 0.47 -13.00 -1.89
N VAL A 37 0.00 -11.83 -2.30
CA VAL A 37 -1.16 -11.18 -1.70
C VAL A 37 -2.28 -11.07 -2.72
N TYR A 38 -3.50 -10.93 -2.21
CA TYR A 38 -4.73 -10.81 -3.01
C TYR A 38 -5.36 -9.46 -2.70
N ILE A 39 -5.33 -8.56 -3.67
CA ILE A 39 -5.76 -7.17 -3.48
C ILE A 39 -7.14 -6.96 -4.10
N GLN A 40 -8.06 -6.50 -3.28
CA GLN A 40 -9.39 -6.02 -3.68
C GLN A 40 -9.39 -4.50 -3.63
N SER A 41 -9.58 -3.85 -4.78
CA SER A 41 -9.66 -2.39 -4.86
C SER A 41 -11.10 -1.91 -4.75
N GLU A 42 -11.30 -0.74 -4.13
CA GLU A 42 -12.61 -0.10 -3.98
C GLU A 42 -13.25 0.19 -5.35
N ARG A 43 -14.50 -0.20 -5.52
CA ARG A 43 -15.31 0.09 -6.70
C ARG A 43 -16.09 1.40 -6.54
N LYS A 44 -16.69 1.87 -7.64
CA LYS A 44 -17.53 3.07 -7.66
C LYS A 44 -18.72 3.00 -6.69
N THR A 45 -19.22 1.79 -6.44
CA THR A 45 -20.30 1.50 -5.49
C THR A 45 -19.86 1.49 -4.02
N GLY A 46 -18.56 1.66 -3.74
CA GLY A 46 -17.99 1.68 -2.38
C GLY A 46 -17.65 0.29 -1.82
N ASP A 47 -18.05 -0.79 -2.51
CA ASP A 47 -17.64 -2.15 -2.17
C ASP A 47 -16.27 -2.49 -2.79
N PHE A 48 -15.72 -3.65 -2.42
CA PHE A 48 -14.47 -4.13 -2.97
C PHE A 48 -14.68 -4.99 -4.22
N GLY A 49 -13.77 -4.87 -5.17
CA GLY A 49 -13.74 -5.71 -6.37
C GLY A 49 -13.27 -7.13 -6.07
N LYS A 50 -13.12 -7.94 -7.13
CA LYS A 50 -12.58 -9.30 -7.01
C LYS A 50 -11.14 -9.26 -6.50
N PRO A 51 -10.71 -10.24 -5.67
CA PRO A 51 -9.31 -10.37 -5.27
C PRO A 51 -8.44 -10.66 -6.50
N SER A 52 -7.32 -9.97 -6.56
CA SER A 52 -6.32 -10.09 -7.63
C SER A 52 -4.99 -10.49 -7.04
N GLU A 53 -4.51 -11.68 -7.38
CA GLU A 53 -3.20 -12.18 -6.99
C GLU A 53 -2.09 -11.31 -7.56
N ILE A 54 -1.09 -10.99 -6.73
CA ILE A 54 0.04 -10.19 -7.16
C ILE A 54 1.28 -10.42 -6.31
N TRP A 55 2.44 -10.26 -6.93
CA TRP A 55 3.74 -10.16 -6.27
C TRP A 55 3.80 -8.88 -5.45
N PHE A 56 4.44 -8.96 -4.31
CA PHE A 56 4.53 -7.84 -3.38
C PHE A 56 5.88 -7.74 -2.68
N PHE A 57 6.13 -6.58 -2.11
CA PHE A 57 7.29 -6.25 -1.33
C PHE A 57 6.88 -5.37 -0.16
N VAL A 58 7.44 -5.59 1.01
CA VAL A 58 7.16 -4.78 2.21
C VAL A 58 8.41 -4.02 2.61
N ASP A 59 8.27 -2.72 2.81
CA ASP A 59 9.33 -1.85 3.30
C ASP A 59 8.74 -0.77 4.22
N GLY A 60 9.34 -0.60 5.40
CA GLY A 60 8.88 0.40 6.36
C GLY A 60 7.42 0.27 6.79
N GLY A 61 6.89 -0.94 6.90
CA GLY A 61 5.50 -1.22 7.29
C GLY A 61 4.47 -0.91 6.20
N LYS A 62 4.91 -0.65 4.98
CA LYS A 62 4.06 -0.42 3.80
C LYS A 62 4.26 -1.54 2.79
N LEU A 63 3.20 -1.86 2.06
CA LEU A 63 3.22 -2.88 1.02
C LEU A 63 3.28 -2.21 -0.35
N TYR A 64 4.18 -2.68 -1.19
CA TYR A 64 4.41 -2.14 -2.53
C TYR A 64 4.17 -3.21 -3.60
N VAL A 65 3.59 -2.80 -4.70
CA VAL A 65 3.43 -3.64 -5.90
C VAL A 65 3.80 -2.86 -7.16
N GLY A 66 4.48 -3.54 -8.09
CA GLY A 66 4.73 -3.02 -9.42
C GLY A 66 3.65 -3.54 -10.37
N THR A 67 2.95 -2.66 -11.07
CA THR A 67 1.82 -3.04 -11.92
C THR A 67 1.74 -2.18 -13.18
N ARG A 68 0.87 -2.59 -14.12
CA ARG A 68 0.61 -1.81 -15.33
C ARG A 68 -0.32 -0.64 -15.03
N PRO A 69 -0.14 0.53 -15.68
CA PRO A 69 -1.06 1.66 -15.55
C PRO A 69 -2.51 1.35 -15.92
N SER A 70 -2.71 0.36 -16.82
CA SER A 70 -4.04 -0.08 -17.25
C SER A 70 -4.79 -0.96 -16.25
N SER A 71 -4.14 -1.39 -15.16
CA SER A 71 -4.79 -2.21 -14.14
C SER A 71 -5.93 -1.47 -13.44
N TRP A 72 -6.95 -2.21 -13.00
CA TRP A 72 -8.09 -1.63 -12.28
C TRP A 72 -7.67 -0.91 -11.01
N ARG A 73 -6.67 -1.42 -10.26
CA ARG A 73 -6.17 -0.76 -9.05
C ARG A 73 -5.64 0.64 -9.34
N VAL A 74 -4.88 0.81 -10.41
CA VAL A 74 -4.35 2.12 -10.83
C VAL A 74 -5.47 3.06 -11.26
N LYS A 75 -6.37 2.58 -12.13
CA LYS A 75 -7.51 3.38 -12.59
C LYS A 75 -8.39 3.87 -11.44
N ARG A 76 -8.63 3.01 -10.45
CA ARG A 76 -9.46 3.35 -9.29
C ARG A 76 -8.76 4.34 -8.36
N ILE A 77 -7.48 4.18 -8.10
CA ILE A 77 -6.68 5.13 -7.32
C ILE A 77 -6.69 6.50 -8.00
N LYS A 78 -6.45 6.57 -9.31
CA LYS A 78 -6.51 7.83 -10.08
C LYS A 78 -7.88 8.50 -10.03
N ALA A 79 -8.94 7.72 -9.88
CA ALA A 79 -10.31 8.22 -9.72
C ALA A 79 -10.68 8.57 -8.26
N GLY A 80 -9.71 8.59 -7.33
CA GLY A 80 -9.93 8.91 -5.92
C GLY A 80 -10.43 7.76 -5.07
N ARG A 81 -10.59 6.56 -5.61
CA ARG A 81 -10.97 5.35 -4.88
C ARG A 81 -9.72 4.62 -4.41
N THR A 82 -9.25 5.00 -3.23
CA THR A 82 -7.92 4.60 -2.73
C THR A 82 -7.96 3.45 -1.74
N ARG A 83 -9.14 3.07 -1.24
CA ARG A 83 -9.26 1.96 -0.29
C ARG A 83 -8.99 0.63 -0.98
N ALA A 84 -8.29 -0.22 -0.27
CA ALA A 84 -8.03 -1.59 -0.68
C ALA A 84 -8.18 -2.53 0.52
N ARG A 85 -8.59 -3.78 0.25
CA ARG A 85 -8.50 -4.90 1.17
C ARG A 85 -7.44 -5.85 0.65
N ILE A 86 -6.50 -6.22 1.51
CA ILE A 86 -5.36 -7.07 1.15
C ILE A 86 -5.42 -8.34 2.00
N ALA A 87 -5.62 -9.48 1.34
CA ALA A 87 -5.56 -10.79 1.96
C ALA A 87 -4.19 -11.43 1.70
N VAL A 88 -3.65 -12.11 2.70
CA VAL A 88 -2.29 -12.65 2.69
C VAL A 88 -2.32 -14.15 2.44
N GLY A 89 -1.56 -14.61 1.45
CA GLY A 89 -1.36 -16.03 1.14
C GLY A 89 -2.50 -16.69 0.37
N SER A 90 -3.74 -16.29 0.60
CA SER A 90 -4.92 -16.73 -0.14
C SER A 90 -6.02 -15.67 -0.11
N PRO A 91 -7.05 -15.72 -1.00
CA PRO A 91 -8.16 -14.78 -0.96
C PRO A 91 -8.94 -14.78 0.36
N GLN A 92 -8.90 -15.89 1.11
CA GLN A 92 -9.56 -16.07 2.41
C GLN A 92 -8.55 -15.97 3.57
N GLY A 93 -7.29 -15.65 3.30
CA GLY A 93 -6.26 -15.50 4.32
C GLY A 93 -6.48 -14.30 5.24
N PRO A 94 -5.62 -14.14 6.24
CA PRO A 94 -5.62 -12.95 7.09
C PRO A 94 -5.60 -11.70 6.24
N SER A 95 -6.40 -10.70 6.59
CA SER A 95 -6.55 -9.51 5.76
C SER A 95 -6.51 -8.23 6.57
N PHE A 96 -6.15 -7.15 5.89
CA PHE A 96 -6.18 -5.79 6.43
C PHE A 96 -6.66 -4.80 5.37
N GLU A 97 -7.17 -3.68 5.80
CA GLU A 97 -7.47 -2.56 4.92
C GLU A 97 -6.26 -1.63 4.77
N ALA A 98 -6.13 -1.02 3.62
CA ALA A 98 -5.05 -0.11 3.30
C ALA A 98 -5.54 1.04 2.40
N THR A 99 -4.76 2.10 2.38
CA THR A 99 -4.91 3.20 1.41
C THR A 99 -3.84 3.08 0.35
N GLY A 100 -4.26 2.96 -0.90
CA GLY A 100 -3.36 2.88 -2.05
C GLY A 100 -3.02 4.25 -2.61
N ALA A 101 -1.76 4.43 -3.01
CA ALA A 101 -1.28 5.62 -3.69
C ALA A 101 -0.31 5.24 -4.80
N LEU A 102 -0.34 5.98 -5.90
CA LEU A 102 0.71 5.91 -6.91
C LEU A 102 1.91 6.70 -6.42
N VAL A 103 3.08 6.09 -6.46
CA VAL A 103 4.33 6.72 -6.04
C VAL A 103 5.39 6.57 -7.14
N LYS A 104 6.28 7.55 -7.23
CA LYS A 104 7.47 7.50 -8.08
C LYS A 104 8.69 7.64 -7.18
N ASP A 105 9.35 6.52 -6.90
CA ASP A 105 10.52 6.47 -6.04
C ASP A 105 11.51 5.43 -6.60
N PRO A 106 12.55 5.89 -7.34
CA PRO A 106 13.53 4.99 -7.94
C PRO A 106 14.25 4.10 -6.93
N LYS A 107 14.44 4.54 -5.70
CA LYS A 107 15.07 3.73 -4.64
C LYS A 107 14.16 2.58 -4.20
N ILE A 108 12.86 2.84 -4.08
CA ILE A 108 11.88 1.79 -3.75
C ILE A 108 11.69 0.84 -4.94
N GLU A 109 11.62 1.36 -6.17
CA GLU A 109 11.56 0.54 -7.37
C GLU A 109 12.73 -0.45 -7.44
N GLU A 110 13.95 0.02 -7.14
CA GLU A 110 15.15 -0.82 -7.11
C GLU A 110 15.10 -1.87 -5.99
N LYS A 111 14.67 -1.49 -4.77
CA LYS A 111 14.46 -2.43 -3.65
C LYS A 111 13.43 -3.50 -4.01
N LEU A 112 12.31 -3.11 -4.62
CA LEU A 112 11.28 -4.03 -5.08
C LEU A 112 11.84 -5.04 -6.09
N MET A 113 12.59 -4.58 -7.08
CA MET A 113 13.17 -5.47 -8.09
C MET A 113 14.15 -6.46 -7.48
N ARG A 114 14.98 -6.02 -6.52
CA ARG A 114 15.87 -6.95 -5.79
C ARG A 114 15.08 -7.96 -4.95
N ALA A 115 14.02 -7.52 -4.28
CA ALA A 115 13.17 -8.41 -3.49
C ALA A 115 12.45 -9.43 -4.38
N TYR A 116 11.96 -9.02 -5.55
CA TYR A 116 11.31 -9.92 -6.51
C TYR A 116 12.28 -10.94 -7.09
N ALA A 117 13.52 -10.53 -7.40
CA ALA A 117 14.55 -11.46 -7.87
C ALA A 117 14.84 -12.57 -6.85
N LYS A 118 14.84 -12.24 -5.57
CA LYS A 118 15.07 -13.20 -4.48
C LYS A 118 13.86 -14.09 -4.22
N LYS A 119 12.65 -13.52 -4.22
CA LYS A 119 11.42 -14.20 -3.82
C LYS A 119 10.77 -15.02 -4.93
N TYR A 120 10.90 -14.56 -6.16
CA TYR A 120 10.27 -15.16 -7.35
C TYR A 120 11.29 -15.49 -8.44
N PRO A 121 12.37 -16.26 -8.17
CA PRO A 121 13.51 -16.38 -9.07
C PRO A 121 13.12 -16.84 -10.48
N ASP A 122 12.25 -17.85 -10.60
CA ASP A 122 11.84 -18.41 -11.89
C ASP A 122 10.96 -17.43 -12.70
N GLY A 123 10.02 -16.76 -12.03
CA GLY A 123 9.18 -15.74 -12.65
C GLY A 123 9.96 -14.47 -12.98
N TRP A 124 10.87 -14.07 -12.09
CA TRP A 124 11.66 -12.87 -12.26
C TRP A 124 12.54 -12.90 -13.50
N ALA A 125 13.20 -14.01 -13.79
CA ALA A 125 14.03 -14.15 -14.97
C ALA A 125 13.30 -13.79 -16.28
N ARG A 126 11.98 -14.07 -16.34
CA ARG A 126 11.14 -13.72 -17.50
C ARG A 126 10.65 -12.29 -17.52
N HIS A 127 10.61 -11.62 -16.37
CA HIS A 127 9.95 -10.30 -16.24
C HIS A 127 10.92 -9.16 -15.87
N ALA A 128 12.17 -9.45 -15.51
CA ALA A 128 13.14 -8.47 -15.02
C ALA A 128 13.30 -7.26 -15.95
N ALA A 129 13.51 -7.50 -17.26
CA ALA A 129 13.66 -6.44 -18.23
C ALA A 129 12.39 -5.58 -18.35
N SER A 130 11.21 -6.21 -18.35
CA SER A 130 9.92 -5.53 -18.40
C SER A 130 9.66 -4.64 -17.18
N PHE A 131 10.12 -5.03 -16.00
CA PHE A 131 10.04 -4.19 -14.80
C PHE A 131 11.01 -3.02 -14.86
N LYS A 132 12.28 -3.29 -15.17
CA LYS A 132 13.32 -2.26 -15.25
C LYS A 132 12.97 -1.18 -16.28
N ASP A 133 12.66 -1.58 -17.49
CA ASP A 133 12.30 -0.65 -18.55
C ASP A 133 10.94 -0.01 -18.31
N GLY A 134 9.98 -0.76 -17.80
CA GLY A 134 8.64 -0.28 -17.53
C GLY A 134 8.59 0.82 -16.47
N PHE A 135 9.38 0.73 -15.40
CA PHE A 135 9.49 1.81 -14.42
C PHE A 135 10.12 3.07 -15.02
N ARG A 136 11.08 2.89 -15.91
CA ARG A 136 11.73 4.01 -16.61
C ARG A 136 10.80 4.70 -17.60
N THR A 137 9.98 3.96 -18.33
CA THR A 137 9.09 4.45 -19.40
C THR A 137 7.69 4.81 -18.94
N GLY A 138 7.30 4.40 -17.72
CA GLY A 138 5.92 4.53 -17.23
C GLY A 138 4.99 3.39 -17.61
N GLU A 139 5.45 2.36 -18.30
CA GLU A 139 4.69 1.13 -18.59
C GLU A 139 4.50 0.25 -17.35
N ARG A 140 5.27 0.50 -16.31
CA ARG A 140 5.09 0.01 -14.94
C ARG A 140 5.01 1.18 -13.99
N VAL A 141 4.13 1.06 -13.02
CA VAL A 141 3.97 2.02 -11.93
C VAL A 141 4.06 1.32 -10.58
N LEU A 142 4.53 2.07 -9.60
CA LEU A 142 4.63 1.61 -8.22
C LEU A 142 3.37 2.05 -7.47
N VAL A 143 2.68 1.11 -6.86
CA VAL A 143 1.57 1.37 -5.92
C VAL A 143 2.03 1.07 -4.51
N MET A 144 1.86 2.04 -3.64
CA MET A 144 2.12 1.93 -2.20
C MET A 144 0.80 1.77 -1.46
N TYR A 145 0.71 0.77 -0.61
CA TYR A 145 -0.41 0.55 0.28
C TYR A 145 -0.01 0.79 1.73
N THR A 146 -0.63 1.78 2.35
CA THR A 146 -0.43 2.11 3.76
C THR A 146 -1.57 1.49 4.58
N PRO A 147 -1.29 0.64 5.58
CA PRO A 147 -2.32 0.08 6.46
C PRO A 147 -3.16 1.16 7.13
N ARG A 148 -4.44 0.88 7.31
CA ARG A 148 -5.42 1.81 7.92
C ARG A 148 -5.75 1.36 9.33
#